data_f1aec51bb35a0efef928f5f0fa9fb57e
#
_entry.id   f1aec51bb35a0efef928f5f0fa9fb57e
#
_cell.length_a   1.000
_cell.length_b   1.000
_cell.length_c   1.000
_cell.angle_alpha   90.00
_cell.angle_beta   90.00
_cell.angle_gamma   90.00
#
_symmetry.space_group_name_H-M   'P 1'
#
loop_
_entity.id
_entity.type
_entity.pdbx_description
1 polymer ?
#
loop_
_entity_poly.entity_id
_entity_poly.type
_entity_poly.pdbx_seq_one_letter_code
_entity_poly.pdbx_strand_id
1 'polypeptide(L)'
;MYEKYFNLLEEECLIRNRSSQTLDAYISRINTFMRWTGNKPMEDLTLQDARDFILFKKRSGAAASTCNLYNSSISFLYRYVLHISWDRDFVPRMKVDVKLPDILTLEEVETLIDTAKHIRNKAIIALLYSSGLRVGELVNLRAEDIYMSRMQVHVRETKNHHDRFTILSHRALELLTEYWKSYPVKRENFFISIDGTHEPLKVGGVEYMLRIVGKDAGLSVHPHTLRHSFATHLIEQGVPMTYVQSLLGHRCLQSTQLYIHISNKTVMGITSPLDHPGKKKRGRKPKKKDGELNE
;
A
#
# COMPACT_ATOMS: atom_id res chain seq x y z
N MET A 1 -13.01 -12.86 -32.41
CA MET A 1 -11.68 -13.25 -32.92
C MET A 1 -10.72 -13.69 -31.82
N TYR A 2 -10.66 -12.97 -30.66
CA TYR A 2 -9.69 -13.25 -29.58
C TYR A 2 -10.28 -14.01 -28.39
N GLU A 3 -11.56 -14.38 -28.41
CA GLU A 3 -12.28 -14.98 -27.27
C GLU A 3 -11.57 -16.25 -26.74
N LYS A 4 -11.14 -17.14 -27.65
CA LYS A 4 -10.35 -18.32 -27.28
C LYS A 4 -9.12 -18.00 -26.46
N TYR A 5 -8.37 -16.94 -26.80
CA TYR A 5 -7.15 -16.56 -26.10
C TYR A 5 -7.43 -15.89 -24.77
N PHE A 6 -8.54 -15.17 -24.64
CA PHE A 6 -8.96 -14.60 -23.35
C PHE A 6 -9.47 -15.66 -22.38
N ASN A 7 -10.13 -16.71 -22.88
CA ASN A 7 -10.48 -17.86 -22.04
C ASN A 7 -9.24 -18.59 -21.54
N LEU A 8 -8.25 -18.83 -22.41
CA LEU A 8 -6.94 -19.38 -22.01
C LEU A 8 -6.21 -18.46 -21.01
N LEU A 9 -6.28 -17.14 -21.20
CA LEU A 9 -5.69 -16.16 -20.27
C LEU A 9 -6.35 -16.25 -18.89
N GLU A 10 -7.66 -16.42 -18.83
CA GLU A 10 -8.41 -16.62 -17.59
C GLU A 10 -7.99 -17.93 -16.90
N GLU A 11 -7.95 -19.05 -17.62
CA GLU A 11 -7.48 -20.35 -17.10
C GLU A 11 -6.06 -20.24 -16.52
N GLU A 12 -5.14 -19.59 -17.25
CA GLU A 12 -3.76 -19.39 -16.83
C GLU A 12 -3.65 -18.46 -15.61
N CYS A 13 -4.55 -17.49 -15.47
CA CYS A 13 -4.66 -16.66 -14.27
C CYS A 13 -5.20 -17.47 -13.08
N LEU A 14 -6.20 -18.31 -13.27
CA LEU A 14 -6.78 -19.17 -12.22
C LEU A 14 -5.75 -20.18 -11.70
N ILE A 15 -5.08 -20.93 -12.59
CA ILE A 15 -4.04 -21.91 -12.20
C ILE A 15 -2.93 -21.24 -11.37
N ARG A 16 -2.58 -19.98 -11.67
CA ARG A 16 -1.55 -19.21 -10.94
C ARG A 16 -2.09 -18.38 -9.80
N ASN A 17 -3.32 -18.63 -9.38
CA ASN A 17 -3.99 -17.92 -8.27
C ASN A 17 -3.90 -16.37 -8.42
N ARG A 18 -4.12 -15.87 -9.65
CA ARG A 18 -4.21 -14.41 -9.89
C ARG A 18 -5.63 -13.94 -9.60
N SER A 19 -5.76 -12.73 -9.06
CA SER A 19 -7.09 -12.16 -8.79
C SER A 19 -7.81 -11.76 -10.08
N SER A 20 -9.16 -11.71 -10.02
CA SER A 20 -10.01 -11.17 -11.10
C SER A 20 -9.56 -9.77 -11.55
N GLN A 21 -9.24 -8.89 -10.61
CA GLN A 21 -8.70 -7.55 -10.91
C GLN A 21 -7.40 -7.60 -11.73
N THR A 22 -6.55 -8.61 -11.50
CA THR A 22 -5.33 -8.80 -12.30
C THR A 22 -5.68 -9.26 -13.70
N LEU A 23 -6.65 -10.16 -13.84
CA LEU A 23 -7.15 -10.62 -15.13
C LEU A 23 -7.75 -9.45 -15.93
N ASP A 24 -8.63 -8.66 -15.33
CA ASP A 24 -9.24 -7.47 -15.96
C ASP A 24 -8.18 -6.48 -16.46
N ALA A 25 -7.17 -6.25 -15.61
CA ALA A 25 -6.05 -5.37 -15.95
C ALA A 25 -5.19 -5.94 -17.11
N TYR A 26 -5.00 -7.26 -17.16
CA TYR A 26 -4.31 -7.92 -18.28
C TYR A 26 -5.11 -7.80 -19.56
N ILE A 27 -6.40 -8.15 -19.53
CA ILE A 27 -7.31 -8.06 -20.68
C ILE A 27 -7.32 -6.63 -21.25
N SER A 28 -7.48 -5.63 -20.40
CA SER A 28 -7.51 -4.23 -20.81
C SER A 28 -6.21 -3.80 -21.51
N ARG A 29 -5.05 -4.18 -20.97
CA ARG A 29 -3.75 -3.83 -21.55
C ARG A 29 -3.45 -4.61 -22.82
N ILE A 30 -3.79 -5.91 -22.86
CA ILE A 30 -3.65 -6.75 -24.05
C ILE A 30 -4.54 -6.22 -25.17
N ASN A 31 -5.79 -5.84 -24.89
CA ASN A 31 -6.67 -5.22 -25.88
C ASN A 31 -6.08 -3.91 -26.44
N THR A 32 -5.40 -3.12 -25.59
CA THR A 32 -4.72 -1.90 -26.04
C THR A 32 -3.54 -2.24 -26.96
N PHE A 33 -2.78 -3.29 -26.65
CA PHE A 33 -1.71 -3.80 -27.48
C PHE A 33 -2.24 -4.32 -28.82
N MET A 34 -3.28 -5.15 -28.81
CA MET A 34 -3.88 -5.71 -30.02
C MET A 34 -4.40 -4.62 -30.98
N ARG A 35 -5.09 -3.60 -30.43
CA ARG A 35 -5.51 -2.46 -31.26
C ARG A 35 -4.35 -1.72 -31.91
N TRP A 36 -3.24 -1.58 -31.19
CA TRP A 36 -2.03 -0.93 -31.71
C TRP A 36 -1.39 -1.77 -32.85
N THR A 37 -1.40 -3.11 -32.77
CA THR A 37 -0.89 -3.97 -33.84
C THR A 37 -1.83 -4.04 -35.08
N GLY A 38 -2.92 -3.26 -35.10
CA GLY A 38 -3.94 -3.35 -36.16
C GLY A 38 -4.77 -4.62 -36.09
N ASN A 39 -4.93 -5.22 -34.90
CA ASN A 39 -5.62 -6.49 -34.67
C ASN A 39 -4.98 -7.68 -35.42
N LYS A 40 -3.66 -7.68 -35.46
CA LYS A 40 -2.85 -8.78 -35.99
C LYS A 40 -3.29 -10.13 -35.38
N PRO A 41 -3.37 -11.24 -36.12
CA PRO A 41 -3.65 -12.57 -35.55
C PRO A 41 -2.67 -12.87 -34.38
N MET A 42 -3.18 -13.51 -33.31
CA MET A 42 -2.35 -13.82 -32.15
C MET A 42 -1.20 -14.75 -32.45
N GLU A 43 -1.39 -15.63 -33.41
CA GLU A 43 -0.40 -16.60 -33.92
C GLU A 43 0.76 -15.92 -34.64
N ASP A 44 0.53 -14.75 -35.23
CA ASP A 44 1.53 -13.99 -35.99
C ASP A 44 2.32 -12.99 -35.13
N LEU A 45 1.99 -12.88 -33.83
CA LEU A 45 2.65 -11.98 -32.92
C LEU A 45 4.11 -12.42 -32.67
N THR A 46 5.01 -11.44 -32.71
CA THR A 46 6.44 -11.64 -32.49
C THR A 46 6.94 -10.84 -31.28
N LEU A 47 8.10 -11.17 -30.75
CA LEU A 47 8.75 -10.36 -29.70
C LEU A 47 9.03 -8.94 -30.18
N GLN A 48 9.24 -8.74 -31.50
CA GLN A 48 9.44 -7.42 -32.07
C GLN A 48 8.17 -6.56 -31.91
N ASP A 49 6.97 -7.11 -32.13
CA ASP A 49 5.71 -6.38 -31.93
C ASP A 49 5.59 -5.88 -30.47
N ALA A 50 5.94 -6.74 -29.50
CA ALA A 50 5.93 -6.36 -28.09
C ALA A 50 6.93 -5.25 -27.78
N ARG A 51 8.17 -5.34 -28.29
CA ARG A 51 9.22 -4.34 -28.14
C ARG A 51 8.82 -2.98 -28.71
N ASP A 52 8.32 -3.00 -29.93
CA ASP A 52 7.92 -1.78 -30.66
C ASP A 52 6.73 -1.09 -29.96
N PHE A 53 5.77 -1.86 -29.45
CA PHE A 53 4.68 -1.31 -28.66
C PHE A 53 5.15 -0.65 -27.37
N ILE A 54 6.05 -1.29 -26.61
CA ILE A 54 6.60 -0.71 -25.38
C ILE A 54 7.37 0.57 -25.70
N LEU A 55 8.16 0.58 -26.80
CA LEU A 55 8.87 1.76 -27.27
C LEU A 55 7.90 2.88 -27.70
N PHE A 56 6.82 2.52 -28.43
CA PHE A 56 5.75 3.46 -28.79
C PHE A 56 5.13 4.09 -27.54
N LYS A 57 4.76 3.28 -26.54
CA LYS A 57 4.22 3.81 -25.26
C LYS A 57 5.17 4.78 -24.59
N LYS A 58 6.46 4.45 -24.55
CA LYS A 58 7.47 5.34 -23.95
C LYS A 58 7.61 6.65 -24.72
N ARG A 59 7.67 6.59 -26.06
CA ARG A 59 7.74 7.78 -26.93
C ARG A 59 6.49 8.65 -26.85
N SER A 60 5.33 8.04 -26.57
CA SER A 60 4.05 8.75 -26.33
C SER A 60 3.96 9.38 -24.92
N GLY A 61 5.05 9.42 -24.14
CA GLY A 61 5.10 10.06 -22.83
C GLY A 61 4.66 9.18 -21.65
N ALA A 62 4.40 7.89 -21.84
CA ALA A 62 4.02 7.01 -20.75
C ALA A 62 5.17 6.86 -19.72
N ALA A 63 4.81 6.87 -18.42
CA ALA A 63 5.76 6.64 -17.35
C ALA A 63 6.38 5.24 -17.45
N ALA A 64 7.63 5.07 -16.98
CA ALA A 64 8.34 3.80 -16.98
C ALA A 64 7.57 2.71 -16.23
N SER A 65 6.91 3.05 -15.12
CA SER A 65 6.03 2.14 -14.37
C SER A 65 4.85 1.65 -15.21
N THR A 66 4.21 2.53 -15.98
CA THR A 66 3.12 2.19 -16.90
C THR A 66 3.61 1.26 -18.03
N CYS A 67 4.76 1.57 -18.63
CA CYS A 67 5.37 0.68 -19.63
C CYS A 67 5.67 -0.71 -19.06
N ASN A 68 6.14 -0.79 -17.81
CA ASN A 68 6.38 -2.05 -17.12
C ASN A 68 5.10 -2.84 -16.82
N LEU A 69 3.96 -2.17 -16.62
CA LEU A 69 2.66 -2.84 -16.50
C LEU A 69 2.22 -3.48 -17.83
N TYR A 70 2.42 -2.79 -18.96
CA TYR A 70 2.19 -3.37 -20.29
C TYR A 70 3.14 -4.54 -20.54
N ASN A 71 4.44 -4.37 -20.27
CA ASN A 71 5.45 -5.43 -20.40
C ASN A 71 5.02 -6.69 -19.62
N SER A 72 4.55 -6.52 -18.37
CA SER A 72 4.08 -7.64 -17.55
C SER A 72 2.86 -8.35 -18.14
N SER A 73 1.89 -7.60 -18.66
CA SER A 73 0.66 -8.18 -19.23
C SER A 73 0.94 -8.91 -20.56
N ILE A 74 1.76 -8.30 -21.43
CA ILE A 74 2.15 -8.86 -22.72
C ILE A 74 3.06 -10.09 -22.53
N SER A 75 4.02 -10.02 -21.62
CA SER A 75 4.88 -11.17 -21.32
C SER A 75 4.09 -12.34 -20.73
N PHE A 76 3.02 -12.09 -19.98
CA PHE A 76 2.12 -13.14 -19.50
C PHE A 76 1.38 -13.80 -20.66
N LEU A 77 0.81 -13.01 -21.60
CA LEU A 77 0.18 -13.52 -22.81
C LEU A 77 1.14 -14.41 -23.62
N TYR A 78 2.33 -13.89 -23.92
CA TYR A 78 3.31 -14.62 -24.75
C TYR A 78 3.72 -15.94 -24.10
N ARG A 79 4.07 -15.91 -22.82
CA ARG A 79 4.62 -17.09 -22.12
C ARG A 79 3.61 -18.18 -21.85
N TYR A 80 2.40 -17.81 -21.48
CA TYR A 80 1.44 -18.76 -20.91
C TYR A 80 0.25 -19.06 -21.82
N VAL A 81 -0.07 -18.15 -22.73
CA VAL A 81 -1.20 -18.34 -23.67
C VAL A 81 -0.71 -18.70 -25.08
N LEU A 82 0.32 -18.00 -25.55
CA LEU A 82 0.87 -18.24 -26.90
C LEU A 82 2.06 -19.22 -26.89
N HIS A 83 2.57 -19.58 -25.72
CA HIS A 83 3.75 -20.45 -25.54
C HIS A 83 5.00 -19.96 -26.28
N ILE A 84 5.12 -18.64 -26.47
CA ILE A 84 6.29 -17.98 -27.05
C ILE A 84 7.27 -17.64 -25.92
N SER A 85 8.54 -18.02 -26.09
CA SER A 85 9.59 -17.68 -25.14
C SER A 85 9.74 -16.16 -25.01
N TRP A 86 9.79 -15.66 -23.77
CA TRP A 86 9.97 -14.23 -23.49
C TRP A 86 11.44 -13.93 -23.18
N ASP A 87 12.07 -13.21 -24.06
CA ASP A 87 13.43 -12.72 -23.87
C ASP A 87 13.41 -11.38 -23.10
N ARG A 88 13.99 -11.39 -21.89
CA ARG A 88 14.03 -10.22 -21.01
C ARG A 88 15.11 -9.22 -21.42
N ASP A 89 16.11 -9.62 -22.14
CA ASP A 89 17.17 -8.76 -22.64
C ASP A 89 16.70 -8.04 -23.90
N PHE A 90 15.89 -8.73 -24.72
CA PHE A 90 15.28 -8.15 -25.91
C PHE A 90 14.12 -7.19 -25.60
N VAL A 91 13.25 -7.53 -24.63
CA VAL A 91 12.16 -6.66 -24.13
C VAL A 91 12.35 -6.40 -22.63
N PRO A 92 13.33 -5.53 -22.27
CA PRO A 92 13.68 -5.29 -20.86
C PRO A 92 12.58 -4.52 -20.13
N ARG A 93 12.59 -4.65 -18.80
CA ARG A 93 11.85 -3.75 -17.94
C ARG A 93 12.59 -2.42 -17.83
N MET A 94 11.85 -1.34 -17.87
CA MET A 94 12.42 -0.01 -17.66
C MET A 94 12.78 0.21 -16.19
N LYS A 95 13.91 0.86 -15.94
CA LYS A 95 14.26 1.35 -14.60
C LYS A 95 13.22 2.40 -14.18
N VAL A 96 12.70 2.27 -12.98
CA VAL A 96 11.75 3.21 -12.40
C VAL A 96 12.44 3.93 -11.25
N ASP A 97 12.43 5.24 -11.30
CA ASP A 97 12.92 6.05 -10.19
C ASP A 97 11.96 5.93 -9.01
N VAL A 98 12.51 5.61 -7.85
CA VAL A 98 11.73 5.54 -6.60
C VAL A 98 11.49 6.97 -6.14
N LYS A 99 10.27 7.45 -6.33
CA LYS A 99 9.84 8.71 -5.71
C LYS A 99 9.44 8.43 -4.27
N LEU A 100 9.91 9.28 -3.36
CA LEU A 100 9.42 9.24 -1.99
C LEU A 100 7.94 9.62 -2.00
N PRO A 101 7.10 8.89 -1.25
CA PRO A 101 5.69 9.22 -1.15
C PRO A 101 5.48 10.53 -0.38
N ASP A 102 4.42 11.24 -0.73
CA ASP A 102 3.96 12.40 0.02
C ASP A 102 3.44 11.94 1.39
N ILE A 103 3.89 12.63 2.44
CA ILE A 103 3.52 12.37 3.84
C ILE A 103 2.80 13.62 4.36
N LEU A 104 1.60 13.43 4.88
CA LEU A 104 0.86 14.49 5.55
C LEU A 104 1.38 14.66 6.98
N THR A 105 1.41 15.88 7.48
CA THR A 105 1.61 16.14 8.91
C THR A 105 0.36 15.77 9.73
N LEU A 106 0.48 15.75 11.07
CA LEU A 106 -0.68 15.51 11.93
C LEU A 106 -1.74 16.60 11.77
N GLU A 107 -1.30 17.86 11.66
CA GLU A 107 -2.17 19.02 11.46
C GLU A 107 -2.92 18.94 10.11
N GLU A 108 -2.26 18.48 9.05
CA GLU A 108 -2.88 18.29 7.75
C GLU A 108 -3.91 17.14 7.78
N VAL A 109 -3.65 16.07 8.53
CA VAL A 109 -4.62 14.97 8.71
C VAL A 109 -5.85 15.46 9.49
N GLU A 110 -5.68 16.22 10.57
CA GLU A 110 -6.80 16.80 11.32
C GLU A 110 -7.59 17.79 10.44
N THR A 111 -6.90 18.66 9.69
CA THR A 111 -7.53 19.56 8.72
C THR A 111 -8.37 18.80 7.70
N LEU A 112 -7.86 17.68 7.20
CA LEU A 112 -8.57 16.84 6.24
C LEU A 112 -9.86 16.23 6.84
N ILE A 113 -9.79 15.75 8.10
CA ILE A 113 -10.94 15.23 8.84
C ILE A 113 -11.98 16.33 9.06
N ASP A 114 -11.55 17.52 9.46
CA ASP A 114 -12.46 18.63 9.77
C ASP A 114 -13.12 19.21 8.52
N THR A 115 -12.41 19.26 7.40
CA THR A 115 -12.92 19.71 6.09
C THR A 115 -13.99 18.77 5.54
N ALA A 116 -13.99 17.49 5.90
CA ALA A 116 -14.98 16.53 5.44
C ALA A 116 -16.36 16.85 6.01
N LYS A 117 -17.36 17.11 5.12
CA LYS A 117 -18.71 17.55 5.51
C LYS A 117 -19.56 16.44 6.11
N HIS A 118 -19.39 15.20 5.68
CA HIS A 118 -20.21 14.07 6.11
C HIS A 118 -19.46 13.24 7.16
N ILE A 119 -20.19 12.84 8.22
CA ILE A 119 -19.63 12.00 9.29
C ILE A 119 -19.01 10.70 8.75
N ARG A 120 -19.60 10.07 7.73
CA ARG A 120 -19.02 8.92 7.05
C ARG A 120 -17.60 9.22 6.52
N ASN A 121 -17.43 10.37 5.88
CA ASN A 121 -16.16 10.74 5.25
C ASN A 121 -15.11 11.03 6.33
N LYS A 122 -15.47 11.68 7.44
CA LYS A 122 -14.63 11.87 8.61
C LYS A 122 -14.17 10.52 9.19
N ALA A 123 -15.11 9.60 9.38
CA ALA A 123 -14.83 8.26 9.88
C ALA A 123 -13.90 7.46 8.96
N ILE A 124 -14.10 7.55 7.65
CA ILE A 124 -13.22 6.90 6.64
C ILE A 124 -11.78 7.44 6.73
N ILE A 125 -11.62 8.76 6.73
CA ILE A 125 -10.29 9.40 6.78
C ILE A 125 -9.58 9.03 8.07
N ALA A 126 -10.26 9.17 9.21
CA ALA A 126 -9.72 8.83 10.52
C ALA A 126 -9.30 7.35 10.62
N LEU A 127 -10.12 6.43 10.10
CA LEU A 127 -9.80 5.01 10.13
C LEU A 127 -8.65 4.64 9.18
N LEU A 128 -8.64 5.15 7.94
CA LEU A 128 -7.54 4.92 7.00
C LEU A 128 -6.20 5.36 7.58
N TYR A 129 -6.17 6.54 8.23
CA TYR A 129 -4.96 7.06 8.84
C TYR A 129 -4.60 6.29 10.12
N SER A 130 -5.53 6.15 11.08
CA SER A 130 -5.20 5.60 12.40
C SER A 130 -4.89 4.10 12.40
N SER A 131 -5.33 3.37 11.38
CA SER A 131 -5.16 1.91 11.28
C SER A 131 -4.30 1.49 10.10
N GLY A 132 -3.92 2.41 9.22
CA GLY A 132 -3.11 2.15 8.04
C GLY A 132 -3.73 1.15 7.06
N LEU A 133 -5.06 1.10 6.96
CA LEU A 133 -5.77 0.18 6.08
C LEU A 133 -5.51 0.49 4.60
N ARG A 134 -5.54 -0.56 3.76
CA ARG A 134 -5.71 -0.39 2.32
C ARG A 134 -7.17 -0.02 2.03
N VAL A 135 -7.41 0.75 0.97
CA VAL A 135 -8.78 1.12 0.59
C VAL A 135 -9.68 -0.10 0.33
N GLY A 136 -9.14 -1.17 -0.26
CA GLY A 136 -9.88 -2.42 -0.45
C GLY A 136 -10.24 -3.12 0.86
N GLU A 137 -9.41 -3.01 1.89
CA GLU A 137 -9.69 -3.54 3.24
C GLU A 137 -10.77 -2.72 3.94
N LEU A 138 -10.73 -1.39 3.78
CA LEU A 138 -11.73 -0.48 4.34
C LEU A 138 -13.13 -0.77 3.79
N VAL A 139 -13.28 -0.89 2.47
CA VAL A 139 -14.62 -1.07 1.85
C VAL A 139 -15.24 -2.43 2.16
N ASN A 140 -14.42 -3.43 2.49
CA ASN A 140 -14.86 -4.77 2.89
C ASN A 140 -14.97 -4.94 4.41
N LEU A 141 -14.72 -3.90 5.20
CA LEU A 141 -14.77 -3.96 6.66
C LEU A 141 -16.21 -4.22 7.13
N ARG A 142 -16.36 -5.10 8.13
CA ARG A 142 -17.64 -5.41 8.79
C ARG A 142 -17.67 -4.83 10.21
N ALA A 143 -18.85 -4.69 10.79
CA ALA A 143 -18.99 -4.20 12.16
C ALA A 143 -18.29 -5.11 13.18
N GLU A 144 -18.35 -6.43 12.97
CA GLU A 144 -17.70 -7.43 13.79
C GLU A 144 -16.17 -7.41 13.76
N ASP A 145 -15.57 -6.71 12.78
CA ASP A 145 -14.12 -6.56 12.67
C ASP A 145 -13.57 -5.43 13.55
N ILE A 146 -14.44 -4.63 14.18
CA ILE A 146 -14.05 -3.52 15.05
C ILE A 146 -14.10 -3.97 16.52
N TYR A 147 -12.95 -4.27 17.09
CA TYR A 147 -12.80 -4.73 18.48
C TYR A 147 -12.61 -3.53 19.41
N MET A 148 -13.74 -2.90 19.80
CA MET A 148 -13.73 -1.66 20.62
C MET A 148 -12.99 -1.84 21.96
N SER A 149 -13.19 -2.98 22.64
CA SER A 149 -12.56 -3.24 23.95
C SER A 149 -11.04 -3.39 23.88
N ARG A 150 -10.50 -3.76 22.73
CA ARG A 150 -9.06 -3.95 22.49
C ARG A 150 -8.44 -2.81 21.70
N MET A 151 -9.24 -1.85 21.23
CA MET A 151 -8.79 -0.79 20.33
C MET A 151 -8.05 -1.35 19.11
N GLN A 152 -8.66 -2.34 18.46
CA GLN A 152 -8.08 -3.05 17.32
C GLN A 152 -9.11 -3.20 16.20
N VAL A 153 -8.60 -3.30 14.98
CA VAL A 153 -9.36 -3.66 13.78
C VAL A 153 -8.81 -4.97 13.23
N HIS A 154 -9.69 -5.93 13.03
CA HIS A 154 -9.39 -7.17 12.34
C HIS A 154 -9.44 -6.95 10.83
N VAL A 155 -8.36 -7.18 10.14
CA VAL A 155 -8.26 -7.05 8.70
C VAL A 155 -8.23 -8.43 8.08
N ARG A 156 -9.35 -8.80 7.48
CA ARG A 156 -9.46 -10.07 6.74
C ARG A 156 -8.77 -9.94 5.40
N GLU A 157 -7.77 -10.75 5.15
CA GLU A 157 -7.07 -10.74 3.88
C GLU A 157 -7.67 -11.77 2.91
N THR A 158 -8.38 -11.28 1.89
CA THR A 158 -9.02 -12.12 0.87
C THR A 158 -8.03 -12.79 -0.08
N LYS A 159 -6.81 -12.25 -0.20
CA LYS A 159 -5.87 -12.61 -1.28
C LYS A 159 -4.79 -13.63 -0.91
N ASN A 160 -4.44 -13.77 0.37
CA ASN A 160 -3.28 -14.55 0.81
C ASN A 160 -3.47 -15.31 2.14
N HIS A 161 -4.70 -15.42 2.63
CA HIS A 161 -5.08 -16.19 3.84
C HIS A 161 -4.33 -15.84 5.14
N HIS A 162 -3.85 -14.61 5.29
CA HIS A 162 -3.25 -14.14 6.53
C HIS A 162 -4.01 -12.91 7.03
N ASP A 163 -4.92 -13.17 7.94
CA ASP A 163 -5.59 -12.13 8.69
C ASP A 163 -4.59 -11.42 9.61
N ARG A 164 -4.84 -10.15 9.87
CA ARG A 164 -4.04 -9.38 10.82
C ARG A 164 -4.90 -8.49 11.67
N PHE A 165 -4.37 -8.10 12.81
CA PHE A 165 -4.92 -7.02 13.61
C PHE A 165 -4.08 -5.76 13.42
N THR A 166 -4.77 -4.62 13.38
CA THR A 166 -4.14 -3.30 13.42
C THR A 166 -4.75 -2.47 14.53
N ILE A 167 -4.11 -1.37 14.87
CA ILE A 167 -4.55 -0.47 15.95
C ILE A 167 -5.73 0.39 15.50
N LEU A 168 -6.55 0.81 16.47
CA LEU A 168 -7.66 1.75 16.31
C LEU A 168 -7.46 2.91 17.29
N SER A 169 -7.53 4.16 16.81
CA SER A 169 -7.48 5.31 17.73
C SER A 169 -8.84 5.60 18.36
N HIS A 170 -8.85 6.21 19.56
CA HIS A 170 -10.07 6.66 20.20
C HIS A 170 -10.85 7.63 19.33
N ARG A 171 -10.18 8.60 18.69
CA ARG A 171 -10.79 9.56 17.77
C ARG A 171 -11.50 8.86 16.58
N ALA A 172 -10.85 7.84 16.00
CA ALA A 172 -11.49 7.06 14.92
C ALA A 172 -12.71 6.29 15.44
N LEU A 173 -12.62 5.67 16.62
CA LEU A 173 -13.74 4.94 17.22
C LEU A 173 -14.94 5.86 17.50
N GLU A 174 -14.74 7.07 18.00
CA GLU A 174 -15.80 8.08 18.19
C GLU A 174 -16.53 8.38 16.87
N LEU A 175 -15.76 8.72 15.81
CA LEU A 175 -16.34 9.03 14.49
C LEU A 175 -17.03 7.82 13.85
N LEU A 176 -16.50 6.62 14.03
CA LEU A 176 -17.13 5.36 13.57
C LEU A 176 -18.45 5.12 14.30
N THR A 177 -18.49 5.37 15.60
CA THR A 177 -19.70 5.19 16.43
C THR A 177 -20.76 6.20 16.04
N GLU A 178 -20.38 7.46 15.83
CA GLU A 178 -21.29 8.50 15.36
C GLU A 178 -21.86 8.17 13.97
N TYR A 179 -20.99 7.76 13.04
CA TYR A 179 -21.41 7.33 11.72
C TYR A 179 -22.37 6.13 11.80
N TRP A 180 -22.07 5.13 12.62
CA TRP A 180 -22.95 3.95 12.78
C TRP A 180 -24.33 4.32 13.27
N LYS A 181 -24.43 5.21 14.26
CA LYS A 181 -25.70 5.71 14.79
C LYS A 181 -26.48 6.57 13.80
N SER A 182 -25.79 7.33 12.95
CA SER A 182 -26.41 8.22 11.95
C SER A 182 -27.07 7.47 10.80
N TYR A 183 -26.72 6.20 10.57
CA TYR A 183 -27.26 5.36 9.50
C TYR A 183 -27.69 3.98 10.06
N PRO A 184 -28.85 3.91 10.76
CA PRO A 184 -29.29 2.69 11.43
C PRO A 184 -29.94 1.68 10.47
N VAL A 185 -29.24 1.31 9.39
CA VAL A 185 -29.70 0.34 8.40
C VAL A 185 -28.97 -0.98 8.55
N LYS A 186 -29.67 -2.09 8.30
CA LYS A 186 -29.04 -3.41 8.27
C LYS A 186 -28.09 -3.49 7.08
N ARG A 187 -26.82 -3.82 7.33
CA ARG A 187 -25.77 -3.88 6.32
C ARG A 187 -24.69 -4.91 6.66
N GLU A 188 -24.11 -5.50 5.66
CA GLU A 188 -22.99 -6.41 5.82
C GLU A 188 -21.67 -5.63 5.95
N ASN A 189 -21.41 -4.72 5.02
CA ASN A 189 -20.24 -3.87 5.04
C ASN A 189 -20.44 -2.68 5.99
N PHE A 190 -19.41 -2.32 6.74
CA PHE A 190 -19.48 -1.21 7.69
C PHE A 190 -19.79 0.11 6.98
N PHE A 191 -19.12 0.38 5.85
CA PHE A 191 -19.33 1.60 5.06
C PHE A 191 -20.23 1.35 3.87
N ILE A 192 -21.22 2.21 3.73
CA ILE A 192 -22.21 2.21 2.65
C ILE A 192 -22.20 3.53 1.88
N SER A 193 -22.80 3.52 0.70
CA SER A 193 -23.08 4.74 -0.07
C SER A 193 -24.07 5.65 0.66
N ILE A 194 -23.93 6.96 0.49
CA ILE A 194 -24.84 7.98 1.07
C ILE A 194 -25.76 8.60 0.02
N ASP A 195 -25.83 8.00 -1.16
CA ASP A 195 -26.72 8.42 -2.26
C ASP A 195 -28.17 7.93 -2.11
N GLY A 196 -28.49 7.33 -0.98
CA GLY A 196 -29.80 6.74 -0.69
C GLY A 196 -29.97 5.28 -1.09
N THR A 197 -29.03 4.70 -1.83
CA THR A 197 -29.07 3.27 -2.24
C THR A 197 -28.66 2.33 -1.11
N HIS A 198 -27.88 2.80 -0.15
CA HIS A 198 -27.27 2.01 0.93
C HIS A 198 -26.39 0.84 0.45
N GLU A 199 -25.97 0.87 -0.81
CA GLU A 199 -25.08 -0.11 -1.40
C GLU A 199 -23.69 -0.08 -0.70
N PRO A 200 -22.95 -1.21 -0.70
CA PRO A 200 -21.58 -1.22 -0.20
C PRO A 200 -20.71 -0.16 -0.89
N LEU A 201 -19.90 0.54 -0.11
CA LEU A 201 -19.03 1.57 -0.64
C LEU A 201 -17.95 0.95 -1.53
N LYS A 202 -17.77 1.51 -2.73
CA LYS A 202 -16.77 1.05 -3.70
C LYS A 202 -15.44 1.80 -3.53
N VAL A 203 -14.34 1.14 -3.88
CA VAL A 203 -12.97 1.72 -3.85
C VAL A 203 -12.93 3.08 -4.56
N GLY A 204 -13.46 3.15 -5.80
CA GLY A 204 -13.48 4.41 -6.55
C GLY A 204 -14.26 5.53 -5.87
N GLY A 205 -15.31 5.19 -5.08
CA GLY A 205 -16.06 6.18 -4.28
C GLY A 205 -15.21 6.78 -3.15
N VAL A 206 -14.37 5.97 -2.49
CA VAL A 206 -13.43 6.45 -1.46
C VAL A 206 -12.34 7.33 -2.09
N GLU A 207 -11.76 6.88 -3.20
CA GLU A 207 -10.73 7.65 -3.92
C GLU A 207 -11.26 8.99 -4.41
N TYR A 208 -12.46 9.00 -4.97
CA TYR A 208 -13.14 10.23 -5.40
C TYR A 208 -13.40 11.17 -4.21
N MET A 209 -13.95 10.64 -3.13
CA MET A 209 -14.21 11.40 -1.90
C MET A 209 -12.93 12.05 -1.36
N LEU A 210 -11.83 11.28 -1.23
CA LEU A 210 -10.55 11.79 -0.74
C LEU A 210 -10.00 12.89 -1.65
N ARG A 211 -10.14 12.75 -2.96
CA ARG A 211 -9.71 13.76 -3.92
C ARG A 211 -10.48 15.08 -3.74
N ILE A 212 -11.79 15.01 -3.50
CA ILE A 212 -12.62 16.22 -3.30
C ILE A 212 -12.28 16.86 -1.96
N VAL A 213 -12.29 16.10 -0.86
CA VAL A 213 -11.98 16.63 0.48
C VAL A 213 -10.54 17.17 0.53
N GLY A 214 -9.60 16.48 -0.08
CA GLY A 214 -8.21 16.96 -0.19
C GLY A 214 -8.13 18.29 -0.95
N LYS A 215 -8.81 18.41 -2.10
CA LYS A 215 -8.88 19.67 -2.84
C LYS A 215 -9.46 20.81 -2.00
N ASP A 216 -10.52 20.56 -1.26
CA ASP A 216 -11.17 21.55 -0.38
C ASP A 216 -10.25 21.94 0.79
N ALA A 217 -9.39 21.04 1.24
CA ALA A 217 -8.35 21.27 2.26
C ALA A 217 -7.02 21.84 1.70
N GLY A 218 -6.90 22.02 0.37
CA GLY A 218 -5.67 22.46 -0.27
C GLY A 218 -4.56 21.38 -0.33
N LEU A 219 -4.94 20.09 -0.18
CA LEU A 219 -4.04 18.95 -0.10
C LEU A 219 -4.24 17.96 -1.26
N SER A 220 -3.16 17.33 -1.71
CA SER A 220 -3.23 16.20 -2.66
C SER A 220 -3.23 14.89 -1.90
N VAL A 221 -4.40 14.25 -1.79
CA VAL A 221 -4.58 13.07 -0.92
C VAL A 221 -5.23 11.92 -1.66
N HIS A 222 -4.70 10.74 -1.45
CA HIS A 222 -5.27 9.46 -1.86
C HIS A 222 -5.11 8.42 -0.72
N PRO A 223 -5.77 7.26 -0.77
CA PRO A 223 -5.73 6.30 0.35
C PRO A 223 -4.32 5.88 0.78
N HIS A 224 -3.41 5.74 -0.19
CA HIS A 224 -2.02 5.38 0.12
C HIS A 224 -1.24 6.51 0.82
N THR A 225 -1.58 7.79 0.59
CA THR A 225 -0.99 8.92 1.33
C THR A 225 -1.23 8.79 2.82
N LEU A 226 -2.49 8.53 3.23
CA LEU A 226 -2.85 8.32 4.64
C LEU A 226 -2.13 7.13 5.27
N ARG A 227 -2.05 6.02 4.53
CA ARG A 227 -1.33 4.83 4.98
C ARG A 227 0.19 5.06 5.08
N HIS A 228 0.78 5.81 4.16
CA HIS A 228 2.18 6.19 4.22
C HIS A 228 2.47 7.10 5.41
N SER A 229 1.59 8.09 5.65
CA SER A 229 1.70 8.97 6.82
C SER A 229 1.59 8.20 8.14
N PHE A 230 0.64 7.27 8.27
CA PHE A 230 0.54 6.37 9.41
C PHE A 230 1.85 5.61 9.67
N ALA A 231 2.41 4.98 8.65
CA ALA A 231 3.63 4.20 8.79
C ALA A 231 4.83 5.06 9.18
N THR A 232 4.99 6.22 8.55
CA THR A 232 6.08 7.16 8.83
C THR A 232 5.98 7.71 10.25
N HIS A 233 4.79 8.13 10.68
CA HIS A 233 4.58 8.67 12.02
C HIS A 233 4.83 7.62 13.13
N LEU A 234 4.47 6.35 12.91
CA LEU A 234 4.81 5.28 13.86
C LEU A 234 6.34 5.10 13.98
N ILE A 235 7.05 5.12 12.86
CA ILE A 235 8.52 5.03 12.88
C ILE A 235 9.14 6.24 13.58
N GLU A 236 8.62 7.44 13.36
CA GLU A 236 9.05 8.68 14.02
C GLU A 236 8.77 8.68 15.52
N GLN A 237 7.75 7.95 15.97
CA GLN A 237 7.45 7.69 17.37
C GLN A 237 8.36 6.61 17.98
N GLY A 238 9.27 6.01 17.20
CA GLY A 238 10.20 4.98 17.66
C GLY A 238 9.62 3.57 17.65
N VAL A 239 8.48 3.35 17.02
CA VAL A 239 7.92 1.98 16.89
C VAL A 239 8.83 1.15 15.99
N PRO A 240 9.31 -0.03 16.43
CA PRO A 240 10.16 -0.87 15.62
C PRO A 240 9.53 -1.24 14.28
N MET A 241 10.30 -1.20 13.21
CA MET A 241 9.84 -1.42 11.84
C MET A 241 9.14 -2.77 11.64
N THR A 242 9.53 -3.79 12.40
CA THR A 242 8.90 -5.12 12.37
C THR A 242 7.43 -5.07 12.81
N TYR A 243 7.10 -4.26 13.81
CA TYR A 243 5.72 -4.03 14.24
C TYR A 243 4.95 -3.23 13.19
N VAL A 244 5.53 -2.17 12.64
CA VAL A 244 4.90 -1.40 11.55
C VAL A 244 4.61 -2.30 10.35
N GLN A 245 5.56 -3.17 9.99
CA GLN A 245 5.37 -4.17 8.94
C GLN A 245 4.19 -5.11 9.23
N SER A 246 4.09 -5.61 10.45
CA SER A 246 3.00 -6.48 10.90
C SER A 246 1.64 -5.77 10.83
N LEU A 247 1.55 -4.54 11.37
CA LEU A 247 0.32 -3.73 11.33
C LEU A 247 -0.14 -3.45 9.91
N LEU A 248 0.80 -3.18 8.99
CA LEU A 248 0.51 -2.93 7.58
C LEU A 248 0.24 -4.20 6.78
N GLY A 249 0.63 -5.38 7.25
CA GLY A 249 0.55 -6.63 6.50
C GLY A 249 1.45 -6.62 5.25
N HIS A 250 2.69 -6.12 5.41
CA HIS A 250 3.69 -6.18 4.36
C HIS A 250 4.45 -7.51 4.43
N ARG A 251 4.39 -8.31 3.36
CA ARG A 251 5.12 -9.58 3.25
C ARG A 251 6.63 -9.41 3.17
N CYS A 252 7.07 -8.29 2.66
CA CYS A 252 8.47 -8.01 2.36
C CYS A 252 8.91 -6.75 3.13
N LEU A 253 10.05 -6.84 3.81
CA LEU A 253 10.71 -5.71 4.48
C LEU A 253 10.96 -4.53 3.54
N GLN A 254 11.25 -4.79 2.26
CA GLN A 254 11.51 -3.75 1.27
C GLN A 254 10.36 -2.74 1.15
N SER A 255 9.10 -3.19 1.30
CA SER A 255 7.93 -2.29 1.27
C SER A 255 7.87 -1.36 2.49
N THR A 256 8.48 -1.74 3.60
CA THR A 256 8.51 -0.94 4.84
C THR A 256 9.80 -0.13 4.94
N GLN A 257 10.90 -0.57 4.33
CA GLN A 257 12.18 0.16 4.28
C GLN A 257 12.05 1.55 3.64
N LEU A 258 11.09 1.73 2.74
CA LEU A 258 10.81 3.03 2.13
C LEU A 258 10.56 4.12 3.18
N TYR A 259 9.92 3.77 4.30
CA TYR A 259 9.60 4.73 5.38
C TYR A 259 10.81 5.14 6.22
N ILE A 260 11.86 4.33 6.29
CA ILE A 260 13.12 4.70 6.97
C ILE A 260 13.80 5.88 6.26
N HIS A 261 13.79 5.86 4.93
CA HIS A 261 14.40 6.94 4.14
C HIS A 261 13.63 8.27 4.25
N ILE A 262 12.38 8.24 4.70
CA ILE A 262 11.51 9.41 4.84
C ILE A 262 11.61 9.99 6.25
N SER A 263 11.81 9.14 7.27
CA SER A 263 11.85 9.54 8.67
C SER A 263 13.22 10.15 9.05
N ASN A 264 13.32 11.47 8.92
CA ASN A 264 14.51 12.21 9.34
C ASN A 264 14.77 12.15 10.87
N LYS A 265 13.71 12.02 11.69
CA LYS A 265 13.85 11.95 13.16
C LYS A 265 14.61 10.71 13.62
N THR A 266 14.43 9.59 12.96
CA THR A 266 15.14 8.35 13.30
C THR A 266 16.64 8.49 13.09
N VAL A 267 17.07 9.19 12.04
CA VAL A 267 18.50 9.44 11.76
C VAL A 267 19.08 10.47 12.72
N MET A 268 18.33 11.53 13.05
CA MET A 268 18.77 12.59 14.00
C MET A 268 18.90 12.10 15.44
N GLY A 269 18.21 11.02 15.82
CA GLY A 269 18.32 10.41 17.15
C GLY A 269 19.47 9.42 17.31
N ILE A 270 20.20 9.09 16.25
CA ILE A 270 21.32 8.14 16.29
C ILE A 270 22.58 8.88 16.72
N THR A 271 23.04 8.61 17.95
CA THR A 271 24.33 9.11 18.43
C THR A 271 25.46 8.24 17.89
N SER A 272 26.52 8.87 17.40
CA SER A 272 27.71 8.16 16.96
C SER A 272 28.27 7.25 18.07
N PRO A 273 28.71 6.01 17.79
CA PRO A 273 29.37 5.17 18.79
C PRO A 273 30.59 5.85 19.41
N LEU A 274 31.20 6.80 18.71
CA LEU A 274 32.34 7.58 19.19
C LEU A 274 31.91 8.61 20.26
N ASP A 275 30.67 9.10 20.18
CA ASP A 275 30.10 10.09 21.11
C ASP A 275 29.39 9.44 22.31
N HIS A 276 29.30 8.12 22.36
CA HIS A 276 28.88 7.41 23.56
C HIS A 276 29.97 7.54 24.63
N PRO A 277 29.74 8.22 25.77
CA PRO A 277 30.71 8.26 26.85
C PRO A 277 30.91 6.82 27.33
N GLY A 278 32.03 6.22 26.92
CA GLY A 278 32.40 4.89 27.38
C GLY A 278 32.28 4.84 28.90
N LYS A 279 31.68 3.79 29.46
CA LYS A 279 31.66 3.54 30.90
C LYS A 279 33.09 3.78 31.39
N LYS A 280 33.29 4.84 32.20
CA LYS A 280 34.57 5.10 32.87
C LYS A 280 35.04 3.80 33.49
N LYS A 281 36.17 3.26 33.02
CA LYS A 281 36.81 2.09 33.63
C LYS A 281 36.91 2.40 35.12
N ARG A 282 36.23 1.62 35.98
CA ARG A 282 36.40 1.68 37.41
C ARG A 282 37.89 1.58 37.69
N GLY A 283 38.50 2.64 38.18
CA GLY A 283 39.90 2.70 38.54
C GLY A 283 40.22 1.51 39.44
N ARG A 284 41.25 0.78 39.08
CA ARG A 284 41.80 -0.32 39.85
C ARG A 284 42.22 0.27 41.23
N LYS A 285 41.53 -0.12 42.33
CA LYS A 285 41.98 0.24 43.68
C LYS A 285 43.44 -0.17 43.84
N PRO A 286 44.32 0.72 44.39
CA PRO A 286 45.70 0.36 44.65
C PRO A 286 45.74 -0.83 45.62
N LYS A 287 46.53 -1.85 45.34
CA LYS A 287 46.82 -2.96 46.24
C LYS A 287 47.49 -2.36 47.47
N LYS A 288 46.92 -2.59 48.69
CA LYS A 288 47.64 -2.38 49.95
C LYS A 288 48.87 -3.30 49.91
N LYS A 289 50.04 -2.71 50.12
CA LYS A 289 51.23 -3.44 50.45
C LYS A 289 51.11 -3.94 51.87
N ASP A 290 50.91 -5.22 52.06
CA ASP A 290 51.19 -5.90 53.31
C ASP A 290 52.71 -6.11 53.35
N GLY A 291 53.31 -5.62 54.36
CA GLY A 291 54.73 -5.82 54.61
C GLY A 291 55.26 -4.81 55.59
N GLU A 292 55.19 -5.19 56.86
CA GLU A 292 56.37 -5.10 57.75
C GLU A 292 56.01 -5.72 59.11
N LEU A 293 56.51 -6.92 59.25
CA LEU A 293 56.82 -7.52 60.52
C LEU A 293 58.00 -6.78 61.07
N ASN A 294 57.97 -6.37 62.35
CA ASN A 294 59.11 -6.42 63.23
C ASN A 294 58.67 -6.25 64.70
N GLU A 295 59.14 -7.24 65.42
CA GLU A 295 59.50 -7.36 66.88
C GLU A 295 58.39 -7.10 67.93
#